data_53892bd72f7b23641f7d4bfe6fb56b7d
#
_entry.id   53892bd72f7b23641f7d4bfe6fb56b7d
#
_cell.length_a   1.000
_cell.length_b   1.000
_cell.length_c   1.000
_cell.angle_alpha   90.00
_cell.angle_beta   90.00
_cell.angle_gamma   90.00
#
_symmetry.space_group_name_H-M   'P 1'
#
loop_
_entity.id
_entity.type
_entity.pdbx_description
1 polymer ?
#
loop_
_entity_poly.entity_id
_entity_poly.type
_entity_poly.pdbx_seq_one_letter_code
_entity_poly.pdbx_strand_id
1 'polypeptide(L)'
;FVCAPHPTKKRTARINEATEYAADMNIILSYQNFEDDWRDNRSYSKKAFARMLGKDYNRIMAKYPRQVKAVETYIEELGKAEDAQESNIDKISGLTGTMLGEIFAWREDIWAEELRYFGFYLGKFVYLMDAYEDFETDKRKNAYNVFRVQRKEDMQNLDTFVKLLLTSMMSECAKSFERLPIPVSYTHLRAHETGR
;
A
#
# COMPACT_ATOMS: atom_id res chain seq x y z
N PHE A 1 -13.55 2.82 -23.12
CA PHE A 1 -12.38 1.92 -23.14
C PHE A 1 -12.82 0.47 -23.24
N VAL A 2 -11.91 -0.40 -23.69
CA VAL A 2 -12.11 -1.84 -23.74
C VAL A 2 -11.30 -2.45 -22.59
N CYS A 3 -11.97 -3.24 -21.75
CA CYS A 3 -11.33 -3.88 -20.61
C CYS A 3 -10.61 -5.16 -21.09
N ALA A 4 -9.32 -5.34 -20.76
CA ALA A 4 -8.56 -6.50 -21.19
C ALA A 4 -9.21 -7.86 -20.85
N PRO A 5 -9.78 -8.07 -19.63
CA PRO A 5 -10.54 -9.29 -19.32
C PRO A 5 -11.89 -9.43 -20.03
N HIS A 6 -12.43 -8.35 -20.64
CA HIS A 6 -13.73 -8.33 -21.30
C HIS A 6 -13.69 -7.53 -22.62
N PRO A 7 -12.95 -8.02 -23.63
CA PRO A 7 -12.65 -7.26 -24.85
C PRO A 7 -13.88 -6.94 -25.71
N THR A 8 -14.99 -7.65 -25.52
CA THR A 8 -16.24 -7.47 -26.30
C THR A 8 -17.16 -6.39 -25.72
N LYS A 9 -16.92 -5.90 -24.50
CA LYS A 9 -17.77 -4.92 -23.84
C LYS A 9 -17.08 -3.55 -23.77
N LYS A 10 -17.58 -2.59 -24.54
CA LYS A 10 -17.22 -1.17 -24.39
C LYS A 10 -17.77 -0.65 -23.07
N ARG A 11 -16.92 -0.07 -22.23
CA ARG A 11 -17.31 0.59 -20.98
C ARG A 11 -16.96 2.07 -21.05
N THR A 12 -17.85 2.92 -20.51
CA THR A 12 -17.57 4.32 -20.28
C THR A 12 -16.86 4.47 -18.94
N ALA A 13 -15.79 5.24 -18.88
CA ALA A 13 -15.16 5.65 -17.65
C ALA A 13 -15.26 7.17 -17.52
N ARG A 14 -15.57 7.66 -16.33
CA ARG A 14 -15.38 9.07 -16.02
C ARG A 14 -13.88 9.27 -15.74
N ILE A 15 -13.26 10.11 -16.56
CA ILE A 15 -11.86 10.52 -16.36
C ILE A 15 -11.91 11.88 -15.68
N ASN A 16 -11.27 11.98 -14.54
CA ASN A 16 -11.06 13.22 -13.81
C ASN A 16 -9.66 13.19 -13.19
N GLU A 17 -9.21 14.29 -12.62
CA GLU A 17 -7.87 14.41 -12.03
C GLU A 17 -7.58 13.33 -10.98
N ALA A 18 -8.58 12.93 -10.16
CA ALA A 18 -8.39 11.90 -9.14
C ALA A 18 -8.18 10.51 -9.76
N THR A 19 -8.93 10.17 -10.82
CA THR A 19 -8.75 8.89 -11.52
C THR A 19 -7.45 8.84 -12.31
N GLU A 20 -7.01 9.96 -12.88
CA GLU A 20 -5.69 10.07 -13.52
C GLU A 20 -4.57 9.90 -12.49
N TYR A 21 -4.69 10.60 -11.34
CA TYR A 21 -3.74 10.45 -10.25
C TYR A 21 -3.65 9.00 -9.76
N ALA A 22 -4.78 8.35 -9.50
CA ALA A 22 -4.82 6.96 -9.06
C ALA A 22 -4.18 6.00 -10.09
N ALA A 23 -4.39 6.24 -11.39
CA ALA A 23 -3.75 5.46 -12.45
C ALA A 23 -2.23 5.69 -12.47
N ASP A 24 -1.78 6.94 -12.34
CA ASP A 24 -0.37 7.30 -12.30
C ASP A 24 0.32 6.65 -11.07
N MET A 25 -0.32 6.64 -9.89
CA MET A 25 0.22 5.97 -8.68
C MET A 25 0.30 4.45 -8.85
N ASN A 26 -0.71 3.82 -9.46
CA ASN A 26 -0.64 2.39 -9.77
C ASN A 26 0.54 2.04 -10.71
N ILE A 27 0.87 2.92 -11.67
CA ILE A 27 2.02 2.73 -12.54
C ILE A 27 3.33 2.79 -11.74
N ILE A 28 3.49 3.77 -10.83
CA ILE A 28 4.67 3.89 -9.98
C ILE A 28 4.86 2.63 -9.13
N LEU A 29 3.84 2.21 -8.41
CA LEU A 29 3.90 1.05 -7.51
C LEU A 29 4.18 -0.24 -8.30
N SER A 30 3.55 -0.41 -9.47
CA SER A 30 3.78 -1.57 -10.31
C SER A 30 5.19 -1.58 -10.90
N TYR A 31 5.69 -0.44 -11.36
CA TYR A 31 7.05 -0.33 -11.92
C TYR A 31 8.10 -0.74 -10.89
N GLN A 32 8.01 -0.24 -9.68
CA GLN A 32 8.94 -0.55 -8.60
C GLN A 32 8.91 -2.04 -8.21
N ASN A 33 7.72 -2.63 -8.08
CA ASN A 33 7.59 -4.07 -7.84
C ASN A 33 8.24 -4.92 -8.95
N PHE A 34 8.13 -4.50 -10.23
CA PHE A 34 8.75 -5.22 -11.34
C PHE A 34 10.27 -5.08 -11.37
N GLU A 35 10.82 -3.92 -10.99
CA GLU A 35 12.27 -3.70 -10.88
C GLU A 35 12.87 -4.54 -9.75
N ASP A 36 12.21 -4.60 -8.59
CA ASP A 36 12.63 -5.39 -7.44
C ASP A 36 12.64 -6.90 -7.76
N ASP A 37 11.53 -7.41 -8.28
CA ASP A 37 11.41 -8.78 -8.76
C ASP A 37 12.45 -9.15 -9.87
N TRP A 38 12.87 -8.17 -10.68
CA TRP A 38 13.94 -8.40 -11.67
C TRP A 38 15.29 -8.56 -10.99
N ARG A 39 15.59 -7.77 -9.98
CA ARG A 39 16.85 -7.88 -9.23
C ARG A 39 16.95 -9.24 -8.54
N ASP A 40 15.86 -9.69 -7.93
CA ASP A 40 15.82 -10.91 -7.13
C ASP A 40 15.71 -12.19 -7.96
N ASN A 41 14.81 -12.20 -8.94
CA ASN A 41 14.41 -13.43 -9.65
C ASN A 41 14.80 -13.47 -11.13
N ARG A 42 15.42 -12.43 -11.71
CA ARG A 42 15.78 -12.29 -13.13
C ARG A 42 14.64 -12.63 -14.10
N SER A 43 13.42 -12.28 -13.75
CA SER A 43 12.22 -12.55 -14.56
C SER A 43 12.18 -11.69 -15.82
N TYR A 44 12.47 -12.28 -16.99
CA TYR A 44 12.49 -11.56 -18.28
C TYR A 44 11.13 -10.95 -18.67
N SER A 45 10.02 -11.58 -18.30
CA SER A 45 8.67 -11.05 -18.54
C SER A 45 8.43 -9.76 -17.76
N LYS A 46 8.86 -9.70 -16.50
CA LYS A 46 8.75 -8.51 -15.66
C LYS A 46 9.64 -7.37 -16.14
N LYS A 47 10.85 -7.68 -16.63
CA LYS A 47 11.72 -6.67 -17.27
C LYS A 47 11.10 -6.08 -18.53
N ALA A 48 10.46 -6.89 -19.35
CA ALA A 48 9.76 -6.40 -20.55
C ALA A 48 8.60 -5.47 -20.18
N PHE A 49 7.87 -5.79 -19.10
CA PHE A 49 6.77 -4.97 -18.57
C PHE A 49 7.28 -3.65 -17.97
N ALA A 50 8.35 -3.69 -17.17
CA ALA A 50 9.03 -2.50 -16.66
C ALA A 50 9.49 -1.57 -17.79
N ARG A 51 10.09 -2.13 -18.87
CA ARG A 51 10.48 -1.34 -20.04
C ARG A 51 9.28 -0.70 -20.74
N MET A 52 8.14 -1.38 -20.81
CA MET A 52 6.92 -0.84 -21.39
C MET A 52 6.38 0.34 -20.57
N LEU A 53 6.43 0.25 -19.23
CA LEU A 53 5.99 1.30 -18.32
C LEU A 53 7.00 2.46 -18.19
N GLY A 54 8.26 2.26 -18.60
CA GLY A 54 9.34 3.23 -18.33
C GLY A 54 9.11 4.64 -18.90
N LYS A 55 8.42 4.76 -20.04
CA LYS A 55 8.06 6.09 -20.59
C LYS A 55 7.03 6.79 -19.72
N ASP A 56 6.00 6.07 -19.28
CA ASP A 56 4.97 6.58 -18.39
C ASP A 56 5.56 6.88 -17.02
N TYR A 57 6.43 6.03 -16.50
CA TYR A 57 7.15 6.26 -15.24
C TYR A 57 7.92 7.57 -15.25
N ASN A 58 8.72 7.85 -16.30
CA ASN A 58 9.48 9.10 -16.41
C ASN A 58 8.57 10.35 -16.46
N ARG A 59 7.43 10.25 -17.16
CA ARG A 59 6.42 11.32 -17.19
C ARG A 59 5.83 11.57 -15.81
N ILE A 60 5.50 10.50 -15.10
CA ILE A 60 4.88 10.53 -13.77
C ILE A 60 5.87 11.05 -12.73
N MET A 61 7.14 10.64 -12.82
CA MET A 61 8.22 11.11 -11.95
C MET A 61 8.38 12.63 -12.01
N ALA A 62 8.29 13.22 -13.22
CA ALA A 62 8.32 14.66 -13.39
C ALA A 62 7.08 15.35 -12.83
N LYS A 63 5.91 14.68 -12.86
CA LYS A 63 4.62 15.24 -12.40
C LYS A 63 4.44 15.12 -10.88
N TYR A 64 4.94 14.03 -10.27
CA TYR A 64 4.72 13.70 -8.84
C TYR A 64 6.03 13.35 -8.10
N PRO A 65 7.01 14.26 -8.07
CA PRO A 65 8.35 13.95 -7.53
C PRO A 65 8.31 13.58 -6.04
N ARG A 66 7.36 14.12 -5.26
CA ARG A 66 7.20 13.81 -3.83
C ARG A 66 6.77 12.37 -3.61
N GLN A 67 5.76 11.90 -4.34
CA GLN A 67 5.25 10.54 -4.23
C GLN A 67 6.28 9.51 -4.72
N VAL A 68 6.93 9.80 -5.84
CA VAL A 68 8.01 8.94 -6.34
C VAL A 68 9.12 8.81 -5.31
N LYS A 69 9.57 9.94 -4.73
CA LYS A 69 10.59 9.93 -3.68
C LYS A 69 10.16 9.13 -2.45
N ALA A 70 8.89 9.18 -2.06
CA ALA A 70 8.37 8.39 -0.95
C ALA A 70 8.44 6.89 -1.25
N VAL A 71 8.10 6.46 -2.48
CA VAL A 71 8.19 5.05 -2.89
C VAL A 71 9.64 4.58 -2.97
N GLU A 72 10.54 5.36 -3.57
CA GLU A 72 11.97 5.03 -3.63
C GLU A 72 12.59 4.89 -2.24
N THR A 73 12.29 5.84 -1.35
CA THR A 73 12.76 5.81 0.05
C THR A 73 12.22 4.59 0.79
N TYR A 74 10.94 4.25 0.58
CA TYR A 74 10.32 3.06 1.17
C TYR A 74 11.07 1.78 0.78
N ILE A 75 11.34 1.57 -0.50
CA ILE A 75 12.03 0.37 -0.99
C ILE A 75 13.44 0.28 -0.41
N GLU A 76 14.19 1.38 -0.40
CA GLU A 76 15.54 1.42 0.15
C GLU A 76 15.57 1.10 1.65
N GLU A 77 14.70 1.74 2.42
CA GLU A 77 14.66 1.58 3.89
C GLU A 77 14.07 0.22 4.30
N LEU A 78 13.09 -0.30 3.53
CA LEU A 78 12.56 -1.65 3.76
C LEU A 78 13.65 -2.70 3.57
N GLY A 79 14.39 -2.66 2.47
CA GLY A 79 15.48 -3.60 2.22
C GLY A 79 16.54 -3.56 3.32
N LYS A 80 16.94 -2.35 3.78
CA LYS A 80 17.87 -2.21 4.93
C LYS A 80 17.33 -2.82 6.21
N ALA A 81 16.03 -2.63 6.49
CA ALA A 81 15.39 -3.15 7.69
C ALA A 81 15.29 -4.68 7.66
N GLU A 82 14.99 -5.26 6.50
CA GLU A 82 14.95 -6.72 6.28
C GLU A 82 16.34 -7.35 6.43
N ASP A 83 17.37 -6.76 5.82
CA ASP A 83 18.76 -7.20 5.95
C ASP A 83 19.25 -7.13 7.40
N ALA A 84 18.84 -6.09 8.13
CA ALA A 84 19.13 -5.92 9.55
C ALA A 84 18.29 -6.81 10.47
N GLN A 85 17.35 -7.60 9.93
CA GLN A 85 16.39 -8.40 10.71
C GLN A 85 15.65 -7.54 11.75
N GLU A 86 15.11 -6.39 11.32
CA GLU A 86 14.41 -5.46 12.19
C GLU A 86 13.24 -6.13 12.91
N SER A 87 13.21 -6.03 14.22
CA SER A 87 12.19 -6.65 15.07
C SER A 87 11.10 -5.68 15.55
N ASN A 88 11.32 -4.38 15.34
CA ASN A 88 10.36 -3.37 15.76
C ASN A 88 9.22 -3.25 14.72
N ILE A 89 8.06 -3.83 15.08
CA ILE A 89 6.85 -3.84 14.24
C ILE A 89 6.41 -2.42 13.87
N ASP A 90 6.46 -1.49 14.81
CA ASP A 90 6.03 -0.10 14.56
C ASP A 90 6.93 0.61 13.55
N LYS A 91 8.24 0.41 13.68
CA LYS A 91 9.23 0.99 12.78
C LYS A 91 9.06 0.47 11.36
N ILE A 92 9.02 -0.85 11.16
CA ILE A 92 8.98 -1.43 9.81
C ILE A 92 7.62 -1.21 9.13
N SER A 93 6.51 -1.40 9.83
CA SER A 93 5.19 -1.09 9.27
C SER A 93 5.00 0.41 8.99
N GLY A 94 5.67 1.26 9.77
CA GLY A 94 5.71 2.70 9.58
C GLY A 94 6.33 3.14 8.25
N LEU A 95 7.23 2.35 7.66
CA LEU A 95 7.78 2.62 6.32
C LEU A 95 6.68 2.60 5.26
N THR A 96 5.88 1.52 5.22
CA THR A 96 4.71 1.42 4.33
C THR A 96 3.68 2.50 4.64
N GLY A 97 3.49 2.78 5.95
CA GLY A 97 2.62 3.87 6.39
C GLY A 97 3.02 5.23 5.83
N THR A 98 4.30 5.59 5.95
CA THR A 98 4.83 6.86 5.44
C THR A 98 4.68 6.97 3.92
N MET A 99 5.01 5.92 3.19
CA MET A 99 4.85 5.88 1.74
C MET A 99 3.39 6.07 1.33
N LEU A 100 2.45 5.30 1.90
CA LEU A 100 1.04 5.44 1.58
C LEU A 100 0.47 6.78 2.05
N GLY A 101 0.93 7.34 3.16
CA GLY A 101 0.57 8.68 3.59
C GLY A 101 0.86 9.72 2.51
N GLU A 102 2.04 9.67 1.91
CA GLU A 102 2.42 10.58 0.83
C GLU A 102 1.62 10.35 -0.47
N ILE A 103 1.23 9.10 -0.75
CA ILE A 103 0.37 8.77 -1.89
C ILE A 103 -1.06 9.28 -1.66
N PHE A 104 -1.62 9.11 -0.47
CA PHE A 104 -2.98 9.58 -0.18
C PHE A 104 -3.07 11.13 -0.15
N ALA A 105 -2.05 11.82 0.33
CA ALA A 105 -1.94 13.27 0.26
C ALA A 105 -1.52 13.73 -1.15
N TRP A 106 -2.38 13.54 -2.14
CA TRP A 106 -2.08 13.84 -3.54
C TRP A 106 -1.79 15.31 -3.83
N ARG A 107 -2.31 16.22 -2.98
CA ARG A 107 -2.10 17.67 -3.03
C ARG A 107 -1.78 18.20 -1.64
N GLU A 108 -1.04 19.30 -1.59
CA GLU A 108 -0.79 20.05 -0.36
C GLU A 108 -1.93 21.06 -0.14
N ASP A 109 -3.07 20.57 0.33
CA ASP A 109 -4.23 21.36 0.69
C ASP A 109 -4.61 21.18 2.17
N ILE A 110 -5.73 21.76 2.58
CA ILE A 110 -6.22 21.68 3.97
C ILE A 110 -6.50 20.25 4.46
N TRP A 111 -6.59 19.27 3.56
CA TRP A 111 -6.86 17.87 3.86
C TRP A 111 -5.60 17.00 3.83
N ALA A 112 -4.47 17.57 3.42
CA ALA A 112 -3.24 16.82 3.21
C ALA A 112 -2.78 16.08 4.47
N GLU A 113 -2.83 16.72 5.64
CA GLU A 113 -2.44 16.10 6.92
C GLU A 113 -3.36 14.94 7.28
N GLU A 114 -4.68 15.11 7.11
CA GLU A 114 -5.65 14.06 7.42
C GLU A 114 -5.52 12.87 6.46
N LEU A 115 -5.29 13.14 5.17
CA LEU A 115 -5.04 12.10 4.18
C LEU A 115 -3.72 11.37 4.43
N ARG A 116 -2.66 12.07 4.86
CA ARG A 116 -1.41 11.42 5.30
C ARG A 116 -1.64 10.51 6.50
N TYR A 117 -2.37 10.99 7.47
CA TYR A 117 -2.69 10.21 8.66
C TYR A 117 -3.48 8.95 8.31
N PHE A 118 -4.52 9.09 7.49
CA PHE A 118 -5.29 7.97 6.96
C PHE A 118 -4.39 6.97 6.21
N GLY A 119 -3.60 7.46 5.25
CA GLY A 119 -2.68 6.64 4.46
C GLY A 119 -1.62 5.94 5.31
N PHE A 120 -1.12 6.62 6.35
CA PHE A 120 -0.14 6.07 7.27
C PHE A 120 -0.68 4.83 8.01
N TYR A 121 -1.85 4.92 8.62
CA TYR A 121 -2.41 3.77 9.33
C TYR A 121 -2.91 2.67 8.40
N LEU A 122 -3.43 3.04 7.24
CA LEU A 122 -3.78 2.06 6.21
C LEU A 122 -2.54 1.30 5.71
N GLY A 123 -1.42 1.99 5.50
CA GLY A 123 -0.16 1.37 5.10
C GLY A 123 0.37 0.41 6.14
N LYS A 124 0.34 0.80 7.41
CA LYS A 124 0.69 -0.11 8.52
C LYS A 124 -0.21 -1.34 8.56
N PHE A 125 -1.52 -1.14 8.38
CA PHE A 125 -2.49 -2.23 8.32
C PHE A 125 -2.16 -3.21 7.19
N VAL A 126 -1.94 -2.70 5.97
CA VAL A 126 -1.64 -3.54 4.79
C VAL A 126 -0.35 -4.34 5.01
N TYR A 127 0.73 -3.70 5.46
CA TYR A 127 1.99 -4.38 5.74
C TYR A 127 1.84 -5.50 6.78
N LEU A 128 1.15 -5.23 7.89
CA LEU A 128 0.99 -6.20 8.97
C LEU A 128 0.08 -7.35 8.58
N MET A 129 -0.95 -7.08 7.78
CA MET A 129 -1.85 -8.12 7.25
C MET A 129 -1.09 -9.06 6.30
N ASP A 130 -0.31 -8.51 5.38
CA ASP A 130 0.53 -9.24 4.43
C ASP A 130 1.57 -10.11 5.17
N ALA A 131 2.30 -9.53 6.11
CA ALA A 131 3.27 -10.25 6.93
C ALA A 131 2.62 -11.40 7.75
N TYR A 132 1.37 -11.24 8.18
CA TYR A 132 0.63 -12.29 8.86
C TYR A 132 0.17 -13.40 7.90
N GLU A 133 -0.37 -13.06 6.75
CA GLU A 133 -0.80 -14.02 5.73
C GLU A 133 0.39 -14.86 5.21
N ASP A 134 1.54 -14.21 5.02
CA ASP A 134 2.74 -14.87 4.53
C ASP A 134 3.58 -15.56 5.60
N PHE A 135 3.21 -15.48 6.87
CA PHE A 135 4.00 -15.99 8.00
C PHE A 135 4.51 -17.44 7.82
N GLU A 136 3.63 -18.38 7.49
CA GLU A 136 3.99 -19.78 7.29
C GLU A 136 4.80 -20.03 6.00
N THR A 137 4.56 -19.22 4.99
CA THR A 137 5.30 -19.27 3.72
C THR A 137 6.72 -18.78 3.90
N ASP A 138 6.89 -17.64 4.57
CA ASP A 138 8.18 -17.03 4.87
C ASP A 138 9.01 -17.93 5.81
N LYS A 139 8.37 -18.54 6.79
CA LYS A 139 9.01 -19.52 7.67
C LYS A 139 9.59 -20.68 6.87
N ARG A 140 8.84 -21.23 5.92
CA ARG A 140 9.31 -22.34 5.06
C ARG A 140 10.46 -21.93 4.14
N LYS A 141 10.43 -20.71 3.60
CA LYS A 141 11.45 -20.16 2.72
C LYS A 141 12.66 -19.59 3.47
N ASN A 142 12.61 -19.53 4.79
CA ASN A 142 13.54 -18.81 5.64
C ASN A 142 13.69 -17.33 5.25
N ALA A 143 12.62 -16.73 4.73
CA ALA A 143 12.54 -15.32 4.39
C ALA A 143 12.32 -14.45 5.63
N TYR A 144 12.57 -13.15 5.49
CA TYR A 144 12.27 -12.21 6.56
C TYR A 144 10.76 -12.13 6.80
N ASN A 145 10.38 -12.02 8.09
CA ASN A 145 9.02 -11.69 8.50
C ASN A 145 9.09 -11.11 9.91
N VAL A 146 8.55 -9.91 10.10
CA VAL A 146 8.68 -9.15 11.36
C VAL A 146 8.10 -9.91 12.56
N PHE A 147 6.99 -10.62 12.40
CA PHE A 147 6.39 -11.40 13.48
C PHE A 147 7.27 -12.59 13.88
N ARG A 148 7.96 -13.20 12.92
CA ARG A 148 8.90 -14.27 13.16
C ARG A 148 10.13 -13.78 13.92
N VAL A 149 10.67 -12.63 13.53
CA VAL A 149 11.85 -12.04 14.19
C VAL A 149 11.52 -11.60 15.61
N GLN A 150 10.37 -10.96 15.81
CA GLN A 150 9.97 -10.44 17.11
C GLN A 150 9.57 -11.55 18.11
N ARG A 151 8.89 -12.60 17.64
CA ARG A 151 8.28 -13.63 18.50
C ARG A 151 8.91 -14.99 18.27
N LYS A 152 10.19 -15.12 18.57
CA LYS A 152 10.94 -16.37 18.38
C LYS A 152 10.34 -17.60 19.07
N GLU A 153 9.52 -17.43 20.14
CA GLU A 153 9.12 -18.53 21.02
C GLU A 153 7.62 -18.61 21.34
N ASP A 154 6.80 -17.59 21.07
CA ASP A 154 5.37 -17.58 21.47
C ASP A 154 4.41 -17.44 20.28
N MET A 155 4.12 -18.58 19.64
CA MET A 155 3.17 -18.66 18.52
C MET A 155 1.71 -18.73 18.97
N GLN A 156 1.43 -19.13 20.23
CA GLN A 156 0.07 -19.43 20.69
C GLN A 156 -0.84 -18.18 20.77
N ASN A 157 -0.24 -16.99 20.86
CA ASN A 157 -0.98 -15.72 20.96
C ASN A 157 -0.83 -14.82 19.73
N LEU A 158 -0.20 -15.30 18.65
CA LEU A 158 0.06 -14.47 17.46
C LEU A 158 -1.25 -13.94 16.85
N ASP A 159 -2.24 -14.80 16.65
CA ASP A 159 -3.53 -14.42 16.04
C ASP A 159 -4.24 -13.32 16.84
N THR A 160 -4.29 -13.46 18.16
CA THR A 160 -4.91 -12.46 19.03
C THR A 160 -4.14 -11.13 18.98
N PHE A 161 -2.81 -11.21 19.01
CA PHE A 161 -1.95 -10.03 18.95
C PHE A 161 -2.09 -9.29 17.60
N VAL A 162 -2.03 -10.03 16.48
CA VAL A 162 -2.18 -9.43 15.14
C VAL A 162 -3.57 -8.83 14.99
N LYS A 163 -4.62 -9.52 15.43
CA LYS A 163 -6.00 -9.00 15.40
C LYS A 163 -6.13 -7.68 16.15
N LEU A 164 -5.50 -7.55 17.31
CA LEU A 164 -5.51 -6.31 18.08
C LEU A 164 -4.77 -5.18 17.34
N LEU A 165 -3.59 -5.48 16.75
CA LEU A 165 -2.84 -4.51 15.95
C LEU A 165 -3.65 -4.02 14.76
N LEU A 166 -4.19 -4.95 13.95
CA LEU A 166 -4.98 -4.62 12.76
C LEU A 166 -6.24 -3.83 13.13
N THR A 167 -6.93 -4.20 14.22
CA THR A 167 -8.10 -3.46 14.71
C THR A 167 -7.72 -2.03 15.12
N SER A 168 -6.58 -1.86 15.79
CA SER A 168 -6.07 -0.54 16.18
C SER A 168 -5.77 0.33 14.96
N MET A 169 -5.08 -0.21 13.93
CA MET A 169 -4.78 0.53 12.70
C MET A 169 -6.07 0.95 11.97
N MET A 170 -7.03 0.04 11.84
CA MET A 170 -8.31 0.35 11.19
C MET A 170 -9.15 1.35 12.00
N SER A 171 -9.07 1.34 13.33
CA SER A 171 -9.71 2.35 14.16
C SER A 171 -9.17 3.75 13.89
N GLU A 172 -7.85 3.90 13.74
CA GLU A 172 -7.24 5.18 13.38
C GLU A 172 -7.62 5.62 11.95
N CYS A 173 -7.66 4.68 10.99
CA CYS A 173 -8.18 4.96 9.65
C CYS A 173 -9.62 5.47 9.68
N ALA A 174 -10.49 4.82 10.47
CA ALA A 174 -11.90 5.22 10.56
C ALA A 174 -12.05 6.63 11.14
N LYS A 175 -11.31 6.94 12.22
CA LYS A 175 -11.30 8.29 12.84
C LYS A 175 -10.89 9.36 11.85
N SER A 176 -9.85 9.09 11.05
CA SER A 176 -9.36 10.01 10.04
C SER A 176 -10.38 10.18 8.91
N PHE A 177 -10.93 9.08 8.43
CA PHE A 177 -11.95 9.07 7.38
C PHE A 177 -13.20 9.88 7.76
N GLU A 178 -13.64 9.82 9.04
CA GLU A 178 -14.79 10.57 9.55
C GLU A 178 -14.56 12.09 9.57
N ARG A 179 -13.30 12.54 9.62
CA ARG A 179 -12.94 13.97 9.57
C ARG A 179 -12.86 14.53 8.15
N LEU A 180 -12.79 13.66 7.14
CA LEU A 180 -12.77 14.10 5.75
C LEU A 180 -14.17 14.55 5.28
N PRO A 181 -14.28 15.59 4.42
CA PRO A 181 -15.55 16.14 3.94
C PRO A 181 -16.20 15.23 2.88
N ILE A 182 -16.62 14.05 3.31
CA ILE A 182 -17.27 13.10 2.42
C ILE A 182 -18.74 13.51 2.23
N PRO A 183 -19.24 13.66 0.98
CA PRO A 183 -20.64 14.01 0.76
C PRO A 183 -21.59 13.03 1.45
N VAL A 184 -22.56 13.56 2.19
CA VAL A 184 -23.55 12.83 3.01
C VAL A 184 -24.32 11.74 2.24
N SER A 185 -24.38 11.84 0.90
CA SER A 185 -25.00 10.83 0.02
C SER A 185 -24.39 9.43 0.16
N TYR A 186 -23.15 9.31 0.61
CA TYR A 186 -22.51 8.00 0.86
C TYR A 186 -22.76 7.45 2.26
N THR A 187 -23.09 8.30 3.24
CA THR A 187 -23.40 7.87 4.61
C THR A 187 -24.78 7.23 4.72
N HIS A 188 -25.72 7.58 3.86
CA HIS A 188 -27.05 6.98 3.83
C HIS A 188 -27.06 5.52 3.32
N LEU A 189 -26.07 5.09 2.54
CA LEU A 189 -25.96 3.70 2.10
C LEU A 189 -25.60 2.75 3.25
N ARG A 190 -24.83 3.20 4.24
CA ARG A 190 -24.48 2.39 5.43
C ARG A 190 -25.66 2.18 6.38
N ALA A 191 -26.57 3.13 6.49
CA ALA A 191 -27.73 3.02 7.40
C ALA A 191 -28.74 1.94 6.96
N HIS A 192 -28.73 1.55 5.68
CA HIS A 192 -29.62 0.50 5.14
C HIS A 192 -29.03 -0.91 5.21
N GLU A 193 -27.71 -1.06 5.39
CA GLU A 193 -27.05 -2.38 5.47
C GLU A 193 -27.01 -2.96 6.89
N THR A 194 -27.17 -2.14 7.92
CA THR A 194 -27.16 -2.58 9.33
C THR A 194 -28.54 -2.96 9.89
N GLY A 195 -29.58 -2.98 9.06
CA GLY A 195 -30.98 -3.23 9.42
C GLY A 195 -31.54 -4.59 8.95
N ARG A 196 -30.71 -5.65 8.93
CA ARG A 196 -31.19 -7.05 8.75
C ARG A 196 -30.45 -8.01 9.66
#